data_1c12b09e83496b7765eec31eb72b1085
#
_entry.id   1c12b09e83496b7765eec31eb72b1085
#
_cell.length_a   1.000
_cell.length_b   1.000
_cell.length_c   1.000
_cell.angle_alpha   90.00
_cell.angle_beta   90.00
_cell.angle_gamma   90.00
#
_symmetry.space_group_name_H-M   'P 1'
#
loop_
_entity.id
_entity.type
_entity.pdbx_description
1 polymer ?
#
loop_
_entity_poly.entity_id
_entity_poly.type
_entity_poly.pdbx_seq_one_letter_code
_entity_poly.pdbx_strand_id
1 'polypeptide(L)'
;ICTRNDYKKRPIVFDKLPLLNIHRWISIGRLDINTRGLLLFTNNGNLANELMHPSNKIEREYYIRVFGKINKNTMNILKNGVKIKDGYAAFKSIQTIDHACSKKNKWFKGVLCEGRNREIRSMWQAVQCQVSRLIRIRYGNIFLPKNLKLGDWSELSSESVNNLSNLVSLKDS
;
A
#
# COMPACT_ATOMS: atom_id res chain seq x y z
N ILE A 1 0.79 13.75 -6.54
CA ILE A 1 0.24 12.52 -7.14
C ILE A 1 1.34 11.61 -7.69
N CYS A 2 1.07 10.29 -7.74
CA CYS A 2 2.02 9.27 -8.21
C CYS A 2 2.04 9.17 -9.75
N THR A 3 2.55 10.16 -10.41
CA THR A 3 2.78 10.17 -11.86
C THR A 3 4.04 10.98 -12.16
N ARG A 4 4.63 10.79 -13.33
CA ARG A 4 5.76 11.61 -13.82
C ARG A 4 5.30 12.88 -14.52
N ASN A 5 4.10 12.85 -15.09
CA ASN A 5 3.52 13.99 -15.76
C ASN A 5 2.04 14.10 -15.39
N ASP A 6 1.60 15.28 -15.04
CA ASP A 6 0.20 15.55 -14.70
C ASP A 6 -0.35 16.69 -15.56
N TYR A 7 -1.32 16.37 -16.41
CA TYR A 7 -1.96 17.35 -17.30
C TYR A 7 -2.71 18.45 -16.52
N LYS A 8 -3.09 18.22 -15.26
CA LYS A 8 -3.70 19.20 -14.36
C LYS A 8 -2.70 20.01 -13.56
N LYS A 9 -1.39 19.84 -13.81
CA LYS A 9 -0.30 20.54 -13.12
C LYS A 9 -0.35 20.44 -11.59
N ARG A 10 -0.84 19.33 -11.04
CA ARG A 10 -0.84 19.08 -9.60
C ARG A 10 0.56 18.65 -9.16
N PRO A 11 1.00 18.96 -7.93
CA PRO A 11 2.30 18.51 -7.42
C PRO A 11 2.47 16.99 -7.58
N ILE A 12 3.59 16.58 -8.14
CA ILE A 12 3.92 15.16 -8.32
C ILE A 12 4.90 14.70 -7.23
N VAL A 13 4.89 13.41 -6.93
CA VAL A 13 5.71 12.84 -5.85
C VAL A 13 7.22 12.96 -6.11
N PHE A 14 7.62 13.06 -7.38
CA PHE A 14 9.03 13.17 -7.77
C PHE A 14 9.63 14.56 -7.56
N ASP A 15 8.82 15.63 -7.46
CA ASP A 15 9.30 17.01 -7.34
C ASP A 15 10.08 17.26 -6.06
N LYS A 16 9.87 16.46 -5.03
CA LYS A 16 10.51 16.59 -3.72
C LYS A 16 11.69 15.65 -3.50
N LEU A 17 11.95 14.75 -4.43
CA LEU A 17 13.08 13.82 -4.32
C LEU A 17 14.39 14.52 -4.71
N PRO A 18 15.53 14.11 -4.12
CA PRO A 18 16.83 14.64 -4.50
C PRO A 18 17.16 14.32 -5.97
N LEU A 19 17.91 15.20 -6.60
CA LEU A 19 18.40 15.00 -7.97
C LEU A 19 19.40 13.83 -7.98
N LEU A 20 19.34 13.02 -9.03
CA LEU A 20 20.31 11.96 -9.32
C LEU A 20 21.11 12.34 -10.56
N ASN A 21 22.44 12.20 -10.50
CA ASN A 21 23.34 12.62 -11.59
C ASN A 21 23.22 11.73 -12.84
N ILE A 22 22.96 10.43 -12.67
CA ILE A 22 23.06 9.44 -13.79
C ILE A 22 21.74 8.71 -13.99
N HIS A 23 20.95 8.51 -12.94
CA HIS A 23 19.74 7.73 -12.94
C HIS A 23 18.51 8.56 -12.59
N ARG A 24 17.33 7.97 -12.74
CA ARG A 24 16.07 8.59 -12.34
C ARG A 24 15.39 7.76 -11.25
N TRP A 25 14.65 8.41 -10.37
CA TRP A 25 13.81 7.73 -9.41
C TRP A 25 12.70 6.93 -10.07
N ILE A 26 12.47 5.74 -9.56
CA ILE A 26 11.40 4.84 -9.94
C ILE A 26 10.57 4.58 -8.67
N SER A 27 9.25 4.83 -8.75
CA SER A 27 8.35 4.50 -7.64
C SER A 27 8.05 3.00 -7.62
N ILE A 28 8.16 2.38 -6.47
CA ILE A 28 7.77 0.98 -6.26
C ILE A 28 6.26 0.96 -5.97
N GLY A 29 5.49 0.80 -7.04
CA GLY A 29 4.05 0.89 -7.03
C GLY A 29 3.53 2.33 -7.01
N ARG A 30 2.24 2.46 -6.72
CA ARG A 30 1.51 3.71 -6.70
C ARG A 30 0.62 3.82 -5.47
N LEU A 31 0.27 5.05 -5.12
CA LEU A 31 -0.84 5.36 -4.22
C LEU A 31 -1.89 6.14 -4.99
N ASP A 32 -3.16 5.80 -4.81
CA ASP A 32 -4.28 6.59 -5.32
C ASP A 32 -4.29 7.97 -4.66
N ILE A 33 -4.92 8.95 -5.32
CA ILE A 33 -5.02 10.33 -4.82
C ILE A 33 -5.62 10.42 -3.40
N ASN A 34 -6.49 9.49 -3.05
CA ASN A 34 -7.15 9.41 -1.74
C ASN A 34 -6.48 8.40 -0.78
N THR A 35 -5.28 7.93 -1.12
CA THR A 35 -4.48 7.01 -0.29
C THR A 35 -3.22 7.73 0.16
N ARG A 36 -2.88 7.56 1.44
CA ARG A 36 -1.68 8.13 2.07
C ARG A 36 -0.73 7.03 2.51
N GLY A 37 0.41 7.44 3.03
CA GLY A 37 1.36 6.56 3.69
C GLY A 37 2.60 6.27 2.87
N LEU A 38 3.19 5.12 3.11
CA LEU A 38 4.50 4.72 2.60
C LEU A 38 4.48 4.54 1.08
N LEU A 39 5.39 5.25 0.40
CA LEU A 39 5.73 5.03 -1.00
C LEU A 39 7.24 4.90 -1.10
N LEU A 40 7.72 3.82 -1.69
CA LEU A 40 9.13 3.57 -1.88
C LEU A 40 9.59 4.04 -3.25
N PHE A 41 10.84 4.50 -3.32
CA PHE A 41 11.52 4.89 -4.54
C PHE A 41 12.89 4.24 -4.60
N THR A 42 13.34 3.91 -5.79
CA THR A 42 14.67 3.37 -6.06
C THR A 42 15.20 3.87 -7.40
N ASN A 43 16.49 3.85 -7.59
CA ASN A 43 17.13 4.02 -8.91
C ASN A 43 17.46 2.66 -9.56
N ASN A 44 17.23 1.55 -8.86
CA ASN A 44 17.40 0.19 -9.39
C ASN A 44 16.08 -0.31 -9.99
N GLY A 45 16.03 -0.38 -11.33
CA GLY A 45 14.84 -0.81 -12.08
C GLY A 45 14.49 -2.28 -11.86
N ASN A 46 15.49 -3.16 -11.73
CA ASN A 46 15.26 -4.57 -11.49
C ASN A 46 14.60 -4.79 -10.12
N LEU A 47 15.16 -4.19 -9.08
CA LEU A 47 14.58 -4.26 -7.74
C LEU A 47 13.13 -3.73 -7.72
N ALA A 48 12.87 -2.61 -8.41
CA ALA A 48 11.52 -2.06 -8.51
C ALA A 48 10.56 -3.05 -9.18
N ASN A 49 10.98 -3.66 -10.28
CA ASN A 49 10.19 -4.65 -11.02
C ASN A 49 9.87 -5.86 -10.14
N GLU A 50 10.89 -6.47 -9.53
CA GLU A 50 10.72 -7.63 -8.66
C GLU A 50 9.77 -7.34 -7.48
N LEU A 51 9.93 -6.22 -6.80
CA LEU A 51 9.07 -5.84 -5.67
C LEU A 51 7.61 -5.58 -6.08
N MET A 52 7.37 -5.16 -7.32
CA MET A 52 6.03 -4.90 -7.83
C MET A 52 5.38 -6.12 -8.47
N HIS A 53 6.18 -7.10 -8.93
CA HIS A 53 5.65 -8.23 -9.68
C HIS A 53 4.68 -9.07 -8.83
N PRO A 54 3.47 -9.38 -9.33
CA PRO A 54 2.44 -10.08 -8.54
C PRO A 54 2.87 -11.47 -8.06
N SER A 55 3.72 -12.19 -8.84
CA SER A 55 4.20 -13.53 -8.48
C SER A 55 5.02 -13.52 -7.18
N ASN A 56 5.66 -12.41 -6.86
CA ASN A 56 6.50 -12.27 -5.67
C ASN A 56 5.69 -12.09 -4.39
N LYS A 57 4.38 -11.84 -4.51
CA LYS A 57 3.43 -11.77 -3.38
C LYS A 57 3.92 -10.92 -2.21
N ILE A 58 4.65 -9.82 -2.52
CA ILE A 58 5.17 -8.92 -1.50
C ILE A 58 4.01 -8.30 -0.73
N GLU A 59 4.07 -8.41 0.58
CA GLU A 59 3.01 -7.92 1.46
C GLU A 59 2.95 -6.39 1.53
N ARG A 60 1.73 -5.85 1.53
CA ARG A 60 1.44 -4.45 1.84
C ARG A 60 0.44 -4.41 2.98
N GLU A 61 0.73 -3.61 3.98
CA GLU A 61 -0.13 -3.46 5.15
C GLU A 61 -0.70 -2.05 5.22
N TYR A 62 -1.97 -1.98 5.59
CA TYR A 62 -2.74 -0.74 5.58
C TYR A 62 -3.50 -0.53 6.88
N TYR A 63 -3.56 0.73 7.32
CA TYR A 63 -4.64 1.20 8.19
C TYR A 63 -5.81 1.65 7.34
N ILE A 64 -7.01 1.13 7.67
CA ILE A 64 -8.23 1.28 6.87
C ILE A 64 -9.33 1.78 7.80
N ARG A 65 -9.82 3.01 7.58
CA ARG A 65 -11.00 3.51 8.29
C ARG A 65 -12.22 3.29 7.44
N VAL A 66 -13.20 2.59 7.99
CA VAL A 66 -14.38 2.12 7.26
C VAL A 66 -15.66 2.61 7.95
N PHE A 67 -16.59 3.03 7.13
CA PHE A 67 -17.97 3.36 7.49
C PHE A 67 -18.91 2.27 6.97
N GLY A 68 -19.85 1.80 7.80
CA GLY A 68 -20.84 0.78 7.43
C GLY A 68 -21.16 -0.19 8.55
N LYS A 69 -22.07 -1.14 8.26
CA LYS A 69 -22.41 -2.24 9.18
C LYS A 69 -21.37 -3.37 9.00
N ILE A 70 -20.51 -3.51 10.00
CA ILE A 70 -19.43 -4.52 9.96
C ILE A 70 -19.70 -5.52 11.08
N ASN A 71 -19.87 -6.79 10.70
CA ASN A 71 -20.09 -7.92 11.58
C ASN A 71 -19.09 -9.05 11.29
N LYS A 72 -19.19 -10.15 12.01
CA LYS A 72 -18.31 -11.33 11.82
C LYS A 72 -18.38 -11.87 10.40
N ASN A 73 -19.58 -11.91 9.80
CA ASN A 73 -19.75 -12.39 8.43
C ASN A 73 -19.03 -11.49 7.41
N THR A 74 -19.14 -10.16 7.55
CA THR A 74 -18.37 -9.20 6.73
C THR A 74 -16.88 -9.49 6.78
N MET A 75 -16.33 -9.71 7.97
CA MET A 75 -14.91 -10.01 8.14
C MET A 75 -14.51 -11.35 7.52
N ASN A 76 -15.37 -12.37 7.63
CA ASN A 76 -15.13 -13.68 7.00
C ASN A 76 -15.12 -13.58 5.47
N ILE A 77 -16.06 -12.87 4.87
CA ILE A 77 -16.11 -12.64 3.41
C ILE A 77 -14.81 -11.97 2.94
N LEU A 78 -14.35 -10.93 3.63
CA LEU A 78 -13.13 -10.22 3.27
C LEU A 78 -11.85 -11.06 3.41
N LYS A 79 -11.84 -12.06 4.31
CA LYS A 79 -10.73 -13.02 4.47
C LYS A 79 -10.77 -14.15 3.46
N ASN A 80 -11.96 -14.67 3.18
CA ASN A 80 -12.12 -15.85 2.32
C ASN A 80 -12.16 -15.49 0.82
N GLY A 81 -12.40 -14.23 0.50
CA GLY A 81 -12.46 -13.71 -0.85
C GLY A 81 -13.81 -13.12 -1.21
N VAL A 82 -13.77 -11.95 -1.80
CA VAL A 82 -14.92 -11.22 -2.30
C VAL A 82 -14.73 -10.92 -3.79
N LYS A 83 -15.80 -10.99 -4.55
CA LYS A 83 -15.79 -10.69 -5.98
C LYS A 83 -15.72 -9.18 -6.19
N ILE A 84 -14.71 -8.74 -6.90
CA ILE A 84 -14.53 -7.37 -7.37
C ILE A 84 -14.46 -7.36 -8.91
N LYS A 85 -14.37 -6.19 -9.53
CA LYS A 85 -14.36 -6.07 -11.00
C LYS A 85 -13.30 -6.96 -11.68
N ASP A 86 -12.11 -7.04 -11.08
CA ASP A 86 -10.95 -7.74 -11.64
C ASP A 86 -10.77 -9.16 -11.05
N GLY A 87 -11.86 -9.81 -10.65
CA GLY A 87 -11.86 -11.16 -10.11
C GLY A 87 -12.09 -11.22 -8.60
N TYR A 88 -11.62 -12.28 -7.95
CA TYR A 88 -11.70 -12.41 -6.49
C TYR A 88 -10.50 -11.77 -5.81
N ALA A 89 -10.75 -11.12 -4.67
CA ALA A 89 -9.72 -10.52 -3.82
C ALA A 89 -9.98 -10.89 -2.35
N ALA A 90 -8.90 -11.13 -1.61
CA ALA A 90 -8.97 -11.49 -0.20
C ALA A 90 -7.85 -10.80 0.59
N PHE A 91 -8.13 -10.39 1.82
CA PHE A 91 -7.05 -10.02 2.73
C PHE A 91 -6.30 -11.27 3.18
N LYS A 92 -4.97 -11.26 3.12
CA LYS A 92 -4.14 -12.27 3.78
C LYS A 92 -4.40 -12.28 5.29
N SER A 93 -4.53 -11.09 5.87
CA SER A 93 -5.00 -10.90 7.24
C SER A 93 -5.75 -9.59 7.37
N ILE A 94 -6.77 -9.56 8.22
CA ILE A 94 -7.48 -8.33 8.59
C ILE A 94 -7.94 -8.44 10.04
N GLN A 95 -7.73 -7.37 10.80
CA GLN A 95 -8.09 -7.30 12.20
C GLN A 95 -8.60 -5.91 12.57
N THR A 96 -9.51 -5.84 13.52
CA THR A 96 -10.01 -4.58 14.07
C THR A 96 -8.93 -3.96 14.96
N ILE A 97 -8.77 -2.65 14.85
CA ILE A 97 -7.93 -1.88 15.77
C ILE A 97 -8.88 -1.18 16.74
N ASP A 98 -8.85 -1.58 18.00
CA ASP A 98 -9.58 -0.93 19.07
C ASP A 98 -8.90 0.39 19.45
N HIS A 99 -9.26 1.44 18.77
CA HIS A 99 -9.06 2.80 19.26
C HIS A 99 -10.42 3.48 19.26
N ALA A 100 -10.76 4.08 20.41
CA ALA A 100 -11.96 4.82 20.72
C ALA A 100 -12.52 5.63 19.54
N CYS A 101 -13.28 4.98 18.69
CA CYS A 101 -13.90 5.61 17.53
C CYS A 101 -15.41 5.47 17.61
N SER A 102 -16.09 6.51 17.16
CA SER A 102 -17.54 6.58 17.07
C SER A 102 -18.12 5.28 16.53
N LYS A 103 -19.28 4.86 17.01
CA LYS A 103 -20.00 3.64 16.58
C LYS A 103 -20.13 3.49 15.05
N LYS A 104 -19.93 4.56 14.28
CA LYS A 104 -20.09 4.61 12.81
C LYS A 104 -18.80 4.41 12.00
N ASN A 105 -17.63 4.71 12.56
CA ASN A 105 -16.33 4.55 11.87
C ASN A 105 -15.43 3.62 12.65
N LYS A 106 -14.99 2.53 12.02
CA LYS A 106 -14.08 1.55 12.62
C LYS A 106 -12.76 1.54 11.89
N TRP A 107 -11.67 1.31 12.62
CA TRP A 107 -10.35 1.13 12.08
C TRP A 107 -9.96 -0.34 12.00
N PHE A 108 -9.32 -0.68 10.90
CA PHE A 108 -8.80 -2.01 10.62
C PHE A 108 -7.35 -1.92 10.20
N LYS A 109 -6.63 -2.98 10.46
CA LYS A 109 -5.30 -3.25 9.94
C LYS A 109 -5.42 -4.44 9.00
N GLY A 110 -5.08 -4.25 7.72
CA GLY A 110 -5.24 -5.25 6.68
C GLY A 110 -3.97 -5.46 5.88
N VAL A 111 -3.66 -6.72 5.53
CA VAL A 111 -2.52 -7.12 4.71
C VAL A 111 -3.02 -7.70 3.40
N LEU A 112 -2.44 -7.23 2.29
CA LEU A 112 -2.60 -7.77 0.94
C LEU A 112 -1.25 -8.18 0.38
N CYS A 113 -1.24 -9.20 -0.50
CA CYS A 113 -0.06 -9.62 -1.25
C CYS A 113 -0.05 -9.13 -2.71
N GLU A 114 -1.04 -8.37 -3.09
CA GLU A 114 -1.22 -7.80 -4.43
C GLU A 114 -1.61 -6.32 -4.32
N GLY A 115 -1.71 -5.62 -5.44
CA GLY A 115 -2.01 -4.20 -5.45
C GLY A 115 -2.76 -3.81 -6.72
N ARG A 116 -3.92 -4.44 -6.96
CA ARG A 116 -4.82 -4.05 -8.05
C ARG A 116 -5.36 -2.65 -7.85
N ASN A 117 -5.82 -2.04 -8.91
CA ASN A 117 -6.37 -0.69 -8.85
C ASN A 117 -7.54 -0.64 -7.86
N ARG A 118 -7.41 0.25 -6.85
CA ARG A 118 -8.42 0.52 -5.82
C ARG A 118 -8.95 -0.73 -5.10
N GLU A 119 -8.17 -1.80 -5.05
CA GLU A 119 -8.56 -3.13 -4.58
C GLU A 119 -9.24 -3.11 -3.21
N ILE A 120 -8.60 -2.52 -2.19
CA ILE A 120 -9.16 -2.41 -0.83
C ILE A 120 -10.53 -1.70 -0.83
N ARG A 121 -10.66 -0.62 -1.60
CA ARG A 121 -11.92 0.14 -1.69
C ARG A 121 -13.02 -0.69 -2.34
N SER A 122 -12.68 -1.42 -3.40
CA SER A 122 -13.61 -2.30 -4.11
C SER A 122 -14.04 -3.49 -3.24
N MET A 123 -13.12 -4.08 -2.46
CA MET A 123 -13.44 -5.15 -1.52
C MET A 123 -14.44 -4.71 -0.45
N TRP A 124 -14.20 -3.55 0.18
CA TRP A 124 -15.13 -3.02 1.18
C TRP A 124 -16.46 -2.57 0.59
N GLN A 125 -16.45 -2.04 -0.62
CA GLN A 125 -17.68 -1.68 -1.34
C GLN A 125 -18.54 -2.92 -1.67
N ALA A 126 -17.91 -4.03 -2.04
CA ALA A 126 -18.61 -5.29 -2.32
C ALA A 126 -19.35 -5.88 -1.10
N VAL A 127 -18.92 -5.52 0.11
CA VAL A 127 -19.63 -5.84 1.37
C VAL A 127 -20.45 -4.66 1.92
N GLN A 128 -20.85 -3.72 1.06
CA GLN A 128 -21.69 -2.56 1.38
C GLN A 128 -21.10 -1.61 2.45
N CYS A 129 -19.76 -1.52 2.47
CA CYS A 129 -19.02 -0.63 3.36
C CYS A 129 -18.17 0.36 2.55
N GLN A 130 -17.86 1.51 3.14
CA GLN A 130 -17.10 2.56 2.47
C GLN A 130 -15.80 2.86 3.21
N VAL A 131 -14.68 2.85 2.49
CA VAL A 131 -13.37 3.26 3.01
C VAL A 131 -13.29 4.78 3.03
N SER A 132 -13.25 5.38 4.21
CA SER A 132 -13.12 6.83 4.42
C SER A 132 -11.68 7.31 4.53
N ARG A 133 -10.76 6.46 5.06
CA ARG A 133 -9.31 6.71 5.07
C ARG A 133 -8.55 5.43 4.75
N LEU A 134 -7.45 5.58 4.02
CA LEU A 134 -6.56 4.47 3.66
C LEU A 134 -5.12 4.95 3.75
N ILE A 135 -4.31 4.26 4.55
CA ILE A 135 -2.92 4.61 4.80
C ILE A 135 -2.07 3.36 4.66
N ARG A 136 -1.15 3.33 3.70
CA ARG A 136 -0.18 2.23 3.61
C ARG A 136 0.91 2.43 4.66
N ILE A 137 1.03 1.49 5.58
CA ILE A 137 1.98 1.56 6.72
C ILE A 137 3.18 0.66 6.56
N ARG A 138 3.13 -0.33 5.66
CA ARG A 138 4.22 -1.26 5.38
C ARG A 138 4.21 -1.70 3.91
N TYR A 139 5.40 -1.89 3.37
CA TYR A 139 5.66 -2.52 2.09
C TYR A 139 6.82 -3.51 2.24
N GLY A 140 6.58 -4.81 2.05
CA GLY A 140 7.55 -5.84 2.38
C GLY A 140 7.89 -5.78 3.88
N ASN A 141 9.18 -5.59 4.17
CA ASN A 141 9.72 -5.42 5.53
C ASN A 141 9.97 -3.94 5.90
N ILE A 142 9.62 -2.99 5.04
CA ILE A 142 9.79 -1.56 5.30
C ILE A 142 8.51 -0.98 5.90
N PHE A 143 8.63 -0.38 7.07
CA PHE A 143 7.54 0.30 7.78
C PHE A 143 7.61 1.82 7.57
N LEU A 144 6.45 2.45 7.55
CA LEU A 144 6.34 3.91 7.55
C LEU A 144 6.91 4.47 8.87
N PRO A 145 7.97 5.29 8.84
CA PRO A 145 8.52 5.90 10.05
C PRO A 145 7.50 6.81 10.72
N LYS A 146 7.40 6.72 12.06
CA LYS A 146 6.42 7.51 12.85
C LYS A 146 6.61 9.01 12.75
N ASN A 147 7.84 9.45 12.57
CA ASN A 147 8.25 10.87 12.51
C ASN A 147 8.30 11.44 11.08
N LEU A 148 8.10 10.62 10.05
CA LEU A 148 8.10 11.08 8.66
C LEU A 148 6.79 11.80 8.35
N LYS A 149 6.88 13.09 8.06
CA LYS A 149 5.71 13.93 7.75
C LYS A 149 5.22 13.72 6.33
N LEU A 150 3.99 14.13 6.06
CA LEU A 150 3.41 14.08 4.73
C LEU A 150 4.21 14.92 3.73
N GLY A 151 4.69 14.27 2.68
CA GLY A 151 5.49 14.91 1.64
C GLY A 151 6.99 14.94 1.93
N ASP A 152 7.43 14.48 3.10
CA ASP A 152 8.84 14.30 3.40
C ASP A 152 9.33 12.94 2.90
N TRP A 153 10.64 12.81 2.79
CA TRP A 153 11.32 11.58 2.43
C TRP A 153 12.53 11.34 3.36
N SER A 154 12.94 10.10 3.45
CA SER A 154 14.18 9.69 4.11
C SER A 154 14.81 8.55 3.33
N GLU A 155 16.12 8.48 3.36
CA GLU A 155 16.87 7.39 2.76
C GLU A 155 16.80 6.14 3.65
N LEU A 156 16.70 4.97 3.02
CA LEU A 156 16.78 3.70 3.73
C LEU A 156 18.25 3.35 4.00
N SER A 157 18.53 2.74 5.14
CA SER A 157 19.85 2.18 5.42
C SER A 157 20.18 1.05 4.45
N SER A 158 21.48 0.82 4.20
CA SER A 158 21.95 -0.29 3.36
C SER A 158 21.43 -1.64 3.85
N GLU A 159 21.35 -1.83 5.16
CA GLU A 159 20.76 -3.03 5.77
C GLU A 159 19.27 -3.19 5.38
N SER A 160 18.47 -2.13 5.47
CA SER A 160 17.07 -2.15 5.07
C SER A 160 16.90 -2.45 3.59
N VAL A 161 17.76 -1.90 2.73
CA VAL A 161 17.76 -2.18 1.29
C VAL A 161 18.12 -3.64 1.01
N ASN A 162 19.15 -4.18 1.67
CA ASN A 162 19.54 -5.57 1.53
C ASN A 162 18.43 -6.52 1.99
N ASN A 163 17.83 -6.25 3.14
CA ASN A 163 16.70 -7.03 3.66
C ASN A 163 15.48 -7.00 2.73
N LEU A 164 15.22 -5.85 2.09
CA LEU A 164 14.15 -5.75 1.10
C LEU A 164 14.47 -6.52 -0.18
N SER A 165 15.72 -6.47 -0.65
CA SER A 165 16.20 -7.21 -1.82
C SER A 165 16.13 -8.73 -1.61
N ASN A 166 16.46 -9.20 -0.41
CA ASN A 166 16.41 -10.61 -0.06
C ASN A 166 14.99 -11.20 -0.10
N LEU A 167 13.95 -10.38 0.02
CA LEU A 167 12.56 -10.85 -0.13
C LEU A 167 12.24 -11.35 -1.54
N VAL A 168 12.98 -10.89 -2.55
CA VAL A 168 12.77 -11.23 -3.96
C VAL A 168 13.84 -12.17 -4.50
N SER A 169 15.07 -12.15 -3.96
CA SER A 169 16.19 -12.99 -4.39
C SER A 169 16.08 -14.46 -3.96
N LEU A 170 15.31 -14.77 -2.91
CA LEU A 170 15.15 -16.14 -2.38
C LEU A 170 14.18 -17.01 -3.21
N LYS A 171 13.68 -16.53 -4.35
CA LYS A 171 12.75 -17.27 -5.20
C LYS A 171 13.37 -17.90 -6.43
N ASP A 172 14.64 -17.64 -6.69
CA ASP A 172 15.40 -18.21 -7.82
C ASP A 172 16.20 -19.45 -7.42
N SER A 173 15.84 -20.13 -6.30
CA SER A 173 16.47 -21.35 -5.80
C SER A 173 15.55 -22.54 -5.92
#